data_8b95847afcb27a1176fc094e4194409e
#
_entry.id   8b95847afcb27a1176fc094e4194409e
#
_cell.length_a   1.000
_cell.length_b   1.000
_cell.length_c   1.000
_cell.angle_alpha   90.00
_cell.angle_beta   90.00
_cell.angle_gamma   90.00
#
_symmetry.space_group_name_H-M   'P 1'
#
loop_
_entity.id
_entity.type
_entity.pdbx_description
1 polymer ?
#
loop_
_entity_poly.entity_id
_entity_poly.type
_entity_poly.pdbx_seq_one_letter_code
_entity_poly.pdbx_strand_id
1 'polypeptide(L)'
;MKRGAAWRGPRTTTILVAVVTGVVSVILCFCIVLFLNRYRGAMVHSARTGGAQAVSQVSNTVGNYLRDMEQAMGLVEQSMSSDPDSRDELLATLLNFRPDVVAVTSYSSGGALLDCWSLGREPKENILRNLSFDLERARTSSGAYMTAPHVVTIFESWYPWGVTMTEPLSAQGGAAAWVSLDLSFSGISGYISSVSIGQRGYCFLMDEAGNIVYHPQQQLLYSGLKSEDTAALAARIARLEEGGL
;
A
#
# COMPACT_ATOMS: atom_id res chain seq x y z
N MET A 1 64.73 32.37 59.18
CA MET A 1 64.98 32.51 57.72
C MET A 1 63.83 31.86 56.95
N LYS A 2 62.90 32.66 56.45
CA LYS A 2 61.79 32.18 55.57
C LYS A 2 62.20 32.39 54.10
N ARG A 3 62.42 31.31 53.34
CA ARG A 3 62.73 31.36 51.92
C ARG A 3 61.42 31.66 51.20
N GLY A 4 61.34 32.84 50.59
CA GLY A 4 60.26 33.20 49.70
C GLY A 4 60.27 32.32 48.46
N ALA A 5 59.15 31.64 48.22
CA ALA A 5 58.89 30.90 46.97
C ALA A 5 58.69 31.92 45.84
N ALA A 6 59.70 32.03 44.94
CA ALA A 6 59.58 32.83 43.74
C ALA A 6 58.49 32.28 42.82
N TRP A 7 57.43 33.04 42.65
CA TRP A 7 56.37 32.77 41.69
C TRP A 7 56.97 32.89 40.29
N ARG A 8 57.23 31.76 39.61
CA ARG A 8 57.66 31.72 38.23
C ARG A 8 56.46 31.89 37.40
N GLY A 9 56.20 33.07 36.81
CA GLY A 9 55.15 33.31 35.81
C GLY A 9 55.25 32.33 34.64
N PRO A 10 54.15 32.01 34.00
CA PRO A 10 54.12 31.05 32.87
C PRO A 10 55.14 31.54 31.80
N ARG A 11 55.99 30.59 31.38
CA ARG A 11 56.95 30.89 30.29
C ARG A 11 56.17 31.32 29.03
N THR A 12 56.64 32.32 28.31
CA THR A 12 56.05 32.85 27.08
C THR A 12 55.70 31.76 26.07
N THR A 13 56.46 30.68 26.03
CA THR A 13 56.22 29.45 25.25
C THR A 13 54.91 28.74 25.63
N THR A 14 54.61 28.64 26.93
CA THR A 14 53.37 27.99 27.41
C THR A 14 52.14 28.82 27.06
N ILE A 15 52.23 30.12 27.17
CA ILE A 15 51.15 31.05 26.74
C ILE A 15 50.92 30.95 25.24
N LEU A 16 52.00 30.93 24.44
CA LEU A 16 51.90 30.82 22.99
C LEU A 16 51.23 29.51 22.57
N VAL A 17 51.63 28.38 23.15
CA VAL A 17 51.06 27.05 22.91
C VAL A 17 49.57 27.04 23.28
N ALA A 18 49.20 27.57 24.44
CA ALA A 18 47.81 27.63 24.88
C ALA A 18 46.94 28.46 23.94
N VAL A 19 47.43 29.61 23.45
CA VAL A 19 46.71 30.45 22.49
C VAL A 19 46.53 29.73 21.15
N VAL A 20 47.61 29.15 20.61
CA VAL A 20 47.53 28.40 19.34
C VAL A 20 46.56 27.22 19.43
N THR A 21 46.64 26.43 20.53
CA THR A 21 45.71 25.30 20.75
C THR A 21 44.27 25.78 20.87
N GLY A 22 44.04 26.89 21.58
CA GLY A 22 42.71 27.51 21.69
C GLY A 22 42.13 27.94 20.33
N VAL A 23 42.92 28.61 19.53
CA VAL A 23 42.49 29.04 18.18
C VAL A 23 42.19 27.85 17.28
N VAL A 24 43.04 26.83 17.27
CA VAL A 24 42.84 25.62 16.48
C VAL A 24 41.58 24.89 16.96
N SER A 25 41.31 24.79 18.25
CA SER A 25 40.11 24.18 18.80
C SER A 25 38.82 24.93 18.38
N VAL A 26 38.85 26.26 18.42
CA VAL A 26 37.70 27.07 17.96
C VAL A 26 37.43 26.85 16.46
N ILE A 27 38.46 26.84 15.63
CA ILE A 27 38.35 26.60 14.20
C ILE A 27 37.75 25.20 13.93
N LEU A 28 38.26 24.18 14.64
CA LEU A 28 37.76 22.80 14.54
C LEU A 28 36.29 22.71 14.94
N CYS A 29 35.89 23.29 16.07
CA CYS A 29 34.49 23.34 16.50
C CYS A 29 33.59 24.03 15.44
N PHE A 30 34.06 25.14 14.89
CA PHE A 30 33.32 25.84 13.82
C PHE A 30 33.18 24.98 12.58
N CYS A 31 34.23 24.32 12.13
CA CYS A 31 34.18 23.39 10.99
C CYS A 31 33.25 22.22 11.26
N ILE A 32 33.23 21.64 12.45
CA ILE A 32 32.32 20.56 12.83
C ILE A 32 30.86 21.02 12.77
N VAL A 33 30.55 22.21 13.32
CA VAL A 33 29.18 22.76 13.27
C VAL A 33 28.73 23.01 11.83
N LEU A 34 29.58 23.60 10.99
CA LEU A 34 29.29 23.79 9.58
C LEU A 34 29.07 22.47 8.85
N PHE A 35 29.92 21.50 9.09
CA PHE A 35 29.79 20.16 8.51
C PHE A 35 28.48 19.49 8.93
N LEU A 36 28.14 19.50 10.21
CA LEU A 36 26.90 18.91 10.73
C LEU A 36 25.66 19.57 10.13
N ASN A 37 25.66 20.91 9.99
CA ASN A 37 24.54 21.61 9.36
C ASN A 37 24.39 21.27 7.88
N ARG A 38 25.49 21.21 7.14
CA ARG A 38 25.47 20.79 5.73
C ARG A 38 25.07 19.33 5.57
N TYR A 39 25.58 18.46 6.42
CA TYR A 39 25.24 17.04 6.41
C TYR A 39 23.76 16.79 6.71
N ARG A 40 23.20 17.48 7.72
CA ARG A 40 21.74 17.40 8.00
C ARG A 40 20.91 17.86 6.82
N GLY A 41 21.26 18.96 6.19
CA GLY A 41 20.55 19.46 4.99
C GLY A 41 20.59 18.46 3.84
N ALA A 42 21.75 17.88 3.55
CA ALA A 42 21.92 16.87 2.51
C ALA A 42 21.13 15.59 2.81
N MET A 43 21.14 15.12 4.07
CA MET A 43 20.38 13.95 4.50
C MET A 43 18.87 14.14 4.36
N VAL A 44 18.34 15.29 4.80
CA VAL A 44 16.92 15.61 4.66
C VAL A 44 16.52 15.70 3.19
N HIS A 45 17.32 16.35 2.36
CA HIS A 45 17.07 16.44 0.93
C HIS A 45 17.09 15.06 0.26
N SER A 46 18.10 14.25 0.56
CA SER A 46 18.20 12.87 0.03
C SER A 46 17.01 12.00 0.46
N ALA A 47 16.60 12.09 1.74
CA ALA A 47 15.44 11.36 2.24
C ALA A 47 14.13 11.79 1.56
N ARG A 48 13.94 13.10 1.33
CA ARG A 48 12.77 13.62 0.62
C ARG A 48 12.73 13.14 -0.84
N THR A 49 13.85 13.28 -1.54
CA THR A 49 13.93 12.85 -2.95
C THR A 49 13.73 11.34 -3.08
N GLY A 50 14.40 10.56 -2.24
CA GLY A 50 14.22 9.10 -2.22
C GLY A 50 12.79 8.68 -1.86
N GLY A 51 12.17 9.37 -0.89
CA GLY A 51 10.77 9.14 -0.54
C GLY A 51 9.81 9.46 -1.69
N ALA A 52 9.99 10.61 -2.36
CA ALA A 52 9.16 10.98 -3.50
C ALA A 52 9.29 10.00 -4.67
N GLN A 53 10.50 9.54 -4.97
CA GLN A 53 10.74 8.52 -5.99
C GLN A 53 10.06 7.19 -5.62
N ALA A 54 10.17 6.75 -4.37
CA ALA A 54 9.53 5.55 -3.88
C ALA A 54 8.00 5.62 -4.02
N VAL A 55 7.39 6.73 -3.60
CA VAL A 55 5.95 6.96 -3.75
C VAL A 55 5.52 6.96 -5.22
N SER A 56 6.27 7.64 -6.10
CA SER A 56 5.98 7.65 -7.54
C SER A 56 6.04 6.23 -8.14
N GLN A 57 7.04 5.44 -7.76
CA GLN A 57 7.17 4.07 -8.21
C GLN A 57 5.99 3.20 -7.74
N VAL A 58 5.61 3.29 -6.46
CA VAL A 58 4.45 2.57 -5.91
C VAL A 58 3.17 3.01 -6.60
N SER A 59 2.96 4.32 -6.78
CA SER A 59 1.78 4.86 -7.47
C SER A 59 1.66 4.32 -8.90
N ASN A 60 2.74 4.30 -9.66
CA ASN A 60 2.76 3.73 -11.01
C ASN A 60 2.46 2.22 -11.00
N THR A 61 3.03 1.49 -10.05
CA THR A 61 2.79 0.03 -9.92
C THR A 61 1.32 -0.25 -9.59
N VAL A 62 0.74 0.49 -8.64
CA VAL A 62 -0.68 0.37 -8.27
C VAL A 62 -1.58 0.76 -9.46
N GLY A 63 -1.26 1.85 -10.16
CA GLY A 63 -2.03 2.28 -11.34
C GLY A 63 -1.99 1.27 -12.49
N ASN A 64 -0.86 0.58 -12.68
CA ASN A 64 -0.77 -0.51 -13.64
C ASN A 64 -1.59 -1.71 -13.18
N TYR A 65 -1.50 -2.08 -11.90
CA TYR A 65 -2.27 -3.18 -11.34
C TYR A 65 -3.78 -2.96 -11.46
N LEU A 66 -4.27 -1.75 -11.19
CA LEU A 66 -5.68 -1.41 -11.37
C LEU A 66 -6.14 -1.57 -12.81
N ARG A 67 -5.33 -1.11 -13.78
CA ARG A 67 -5.64 -1.32 -15.21
C ARG A 67 -5.64 -2.80 -15.61
N ASP A 68 -4.72 -3.59 -15.07
CA ASP A 68 -4.68 -5.03 -15.30
C ASP A 68 -5.93 -5.73 -14.71
N MET A 69 -6.45 -5.22 -13.58
CA MET A 69 -7.72 -5.70 -12.99
C MET A 69 -8.92 -5.37 -13.87
N GLU A 70 -9.00 -4.14 -14.40
CA GLU A 70 -10.05 -3.74 -15.35
C GLU A 70 -10.01 -4.60 -16.62
N GLN A 71 -8.83 -4.90 -17.14
CA GLN A 71 -8.68 -5.80 -18.29
C GLN A 71 -9.11 -7.24 -17.96
N ALA A 72 -8.76 -7.75 -16.78
CA ALA A 72 -9.19 -9.06 -16.32
C ALA A 72 -10.73 -9.12 -16.21
N MET A 73 -11.37 -8.05 -15.68
CA MET A 73 -12.82 -7.97 -15.60
C MET A 73 -13.45 -7.95 -16.99
N GLY A 74 -12.90 -7.21 -17.96
CA GLY A 74 -13.36 -7.24 -19.35
C GLY A 74 -13.30 -8.64 -19.99
N LEU A 75 -12.25 -9.43 -19.67
CA LEU A 75 -12.17 -10.83 -20.11
C LEU A 75 -13.25 -11.70 -19.44
N VAL A 76 -13.53 -11.48 -18.16
CA VAL A 76 -14.59 -12.16 -17.44
C VAL A 76 -15.95 -11.82 -18.06
N GLU A 77 -16.25 -10.55 -18.30
CA GLU A 77 -17.49 -10.12 -18.96
C GLU A 77 -17.67 -10.76 -20.34
N GLN A 78 -16.60 -10.78 -21.13
CA GLN A 78 -16.61 -11.43 -22.45
C GLN A 78 -16.89 -12.95 -22.32
N SER A 79 -16.29 -13.61 -21.32
CA SER A 79 -16.50 -15.05 -21.10
C SER A 79 -17.95 -15.36 -20.74
N MET A 80 -18.63 -14.47 -20.00
CA MET A 80 -20.05 -14.63 -19.64
C MET A 80 -20.99 -14.61 -20.85
N SER A 81 -20.54 -14.04 -21.98
CA SER A 81 -21.30 -14.02 -23.25
C SER A 81 -21.01 -15.25 -24.11
N SER A 82 -20.08 -16.13 -23.74
CA SER A 82 -19.72 -17.34 -24.46
C SER A 82 -20.63 -18.52 -24.05
N ASP A 83 -20.56 -19.61 -24.82
CA ASP A 83 -21.19 -20.87 -24.42
C ASP A 83 -20.56 -21.44 -23.12
N PRO A 84 -21.26 -22.27 -22.35
CA PRO A 84 -20.82 -22.72 -21.04
C PRO A 84 -19.44 -23.40 -21.04
N ASP A 85 -19.14 -24.25 -22.03
CA ASP A 85 -17.88 -24.99 -22.09
C ASP A 85 -16.71 -24.05 -22.37
N SER A 86 -16.86 -23.15 -23.34
CA SER A 86 -15.87 -22.11 -23.67
C SER A 86 -15.65 -21.12 -22.52
N ARG A 87 -16.72 -20.77 -21.81
CA ARG A 87 -16.67 -19.91 -20.62
C ARG A 87 -15.79 -20.51 -19.54
N ASP A 88 -16.05 -21.78 -19.20
CA ASP A 88 -15.34 -22.49 -18.13
C ASP A 88 -13.85 -22.63 -18.47
N GLU A 89 -13.50 -22.89 -19.73
CA GLU A 89 -12.12 -22.94 -20.21
C GLU A 89 -11.42 -21.58 -20.12
N LEU A 90 -12.08 -20.49 -20.53
CA LEU A 90 -11.56 -19.13 -20.46
C LEU A 90 -11.31 -18.70 -19.01
N LEU A 91 -12.28 -18.95 -18.12
CA LEU A 91 -12.15 -18.61 -16.70
C LEU A 91 -11.07 -19.45 -16.01
N ALA A 92 -10.98 -20.76 -16.31
CA ALA A 92 -9.89 -21.58 -15.81
C ALA A 92 -8.53 -21.08 -16.28
N THR A 93 -8.42 -20.63 -17.52
CA THR A 93 -7.21 -20.03 -18.08
C THR A 93 -6.86 -18.75 -17.35
N LEU A 94 -7.81 -17.82 -17.15
CA LEU A 94 -7.64 -16.59 -16.40
C LEU A 94 -7.11 -16.88 -14.97
N LEU A 95 -7.76 -17.77 -14.25
CA LEU A 95 -7.41 -18.17 -12.89
C LEU A 95 -6.01 -18.79 -12.81
N ASN A 96 -5.58 -19.54 -13.81
CA ASN A 96 -4.23 -20.11 -13.89
C ASN A 96 -3.15 -19.04 -14.10
N PHE A 97 -3.41 -18.04 -14.95
CA PHE A 97 -2.45 -16.97 -15.25
C PHE A 97 -2.44 -15.85 -14.22
N ARG A 98 -3.50 -15.70 -13.42
CA ARG A 98 -3.67 -14.64 -12.44
C ARG A 98 -3.84 -15.22 -11.03
N PRO A 99 -2.74 -15.55 -10.33
CA PRO A 99 -2.79 -16.14 -8.99
C PRO A 99 -3.32 -15.18 -7.92
N ASP A 100 -3.43 -13.90 -8.23
CA ASP A 100 -4.08 -12.87 -7.41
C ASP A 100 -5.61 -12.90 -7.51
N VAL A 101 -6.18 -13.51 -8.56
CA VAL A 101 -7.61 -13.75 -8.67
C VAL A 101 -7.99 -14.90 -7.74
N VAL A 102 -8.84 -14.61 -6.78
CA VAL A 102 -9.31 -15.55 -5.75
C VAL A 102 -10.46 -16.38 -6.28
N ALA A 103 -11.46 -15.72 -6.85
CA ALA A 103 -12.64 -16.33 -7.44
C ALA A 103 -13.30 -15.38 -8.46
N VAL A 104 -14.07 -15.96 -9.36
CA VAL A 104 -15.05 -15.28 -10.18
C VAL A 104 -16.42 -15.79 -9.78
N THR A 105 -17.38 -14.90 -9.52
CA THR A 105 -18.73 -15.26 -9.10
C THR A 105 -19.77 -14.55 -9.97
N SER A 106 -20.87 -15.24 -10.28
CA SER A 106 -21.99 -14.65 -11.02
C SER A 106 -23.25 -14.62 -10.19
N TYR A 107 -24.07 -13.58 -10.39
CA TYR A 107 -25.28 -13.35 -9.62
C TYR A 107 -26.47 -13.04 -10.53
N SER A 108 -27.65 -13.49 -10.09
CA SER A 108 -28.93 -13.15 -10.73
C SER A 108 -29.28 -11.67 -10.49
N SER A 109 -30.30 -11.19 -11.21
CA SER A 109 -30.86 -9.84 -11.00
C SER A 109 -31.44 -9.62 -9.60
N GLY A 110 -31.76 -10.68 -8.88
CA GLY A 110 -32.18 -10.66 -7.48
C GLY A 110 -31.03 -10.74 -6.47
N GLY A 111 -29.77 -10.82 -6.93
CA GLY A 111 -28.57 -10.93 -6.06
C GLY A 111 -28.28 -12.36 -5.58
N ALA A 112 -28.98 -13.37 -6.09
CA ALA A 112 -28.69 -14.77 -5.76
C ALA A 112 -27.43 -15.22 -6.52
N LEU A 113 -26.47 -15.87 -5.82
CA LEU A 113 -25.29 -16.47 -6.43
C LEU A 113 -25.74 -17.59 -7.37
N LEU A 114 -25.21 -17.61 -8.58
CA LEU A 114 -25.46 -18.61 -9.61
C LEU A 114 -24.27 -19.57 -9.72
N ASP A 115 -23.10 -19.04 -10.03
CA ASP A 115 -21.88 -19.82 -10.25
C ASP A 115 -20.68 -19.22 -9.50
N CYS A 116 -19.69 -20.07 -9.18
CA CYS A 116 -18.43 -19.66 -8.58
C CYS A 116 -17.27 -20.46 -9.19
N TRP A 117 -16.35 -19.78 -9.85
CA TRP A 117 -15.14 -20.36 -10.42
C TRP A 117 -13.93 -20.00 -9.58
N SER A 118 -13.10 -20.99 -9.29
CA SER A 118 -11.89 -20.82 -8.52
C SER A 118 -10.84 -21.87 -8.89
N LEU A 119 -9.57 -21.59 -8.66
CA LEU A 119 -8.49 -22.50 -8.98
C LEU A 119 -8.15 -23.42 -7.82
N GLY A 120 -8.44 -24.74 -8.00
CA GLY A 120 -7.99 -25.79 -7.09
C GLY A 120 -8.50 -25.70 -5.64
N ARG A 121 -9.57 -24.90 -5.42
CA ARG A 121 -10.24 -24.75 -4.11
C ARG A 121 -11.73 -24.82 -4.28
N GLU A 122 -12.38 -25.60 -3.46
CA GLU A 122 -13.83 -25.66 -3.43
C GLU A 122 -14.37 -24.57 -2.49
N PRO A 123 -15.40 -23.81 -2.91
CA PRO A 123 -16.08 -22.88 -2.02
C PRO A 123 -16.72 -23.64 -0.85
N LYS A 124 -16.85 -22.97 0.28
CA LYS A 124 -17.60 -23.52 1.44
C LYS A 124 -19.02 -23.88 1.04
N GLU A 125 -19.54 -25.01 1.48
CA GLU A 125 -20.92 -25.43 1.21
C GLU A 125 -21.98 -24.37 1.58
N ASN A 126 -21.71 -23.58 2.61
CA ASN A 126 -22.63 -22.55 3.10
C ASN A 126 -22.49 -21.20 2.37
N ILE A 127 -21.51 -21.04 1.46
CA ILE A 127 -21.25 -19.74 0.87
C ILE A 127 -22.36 -19.34 -0.09
N LEU A 128 -22.96 -20.29 -0.79
CA LEU A 128 -24.11 -20.09 -1.64
C LEU A 128 -25.30 -19.44 -0.91
N ARG A 129 -25.34 -19.56 0.43
CA ARG A 129 -26.40 -18.99 1.27
C ARG A 129 -26.01 -17.68 1.94
N ASN A 130 -24.70 -17.44 2.15
CA ASN A 130 -24.18 -16.41 3.02
C ASN A 130 -23.38 -15.33 2.26
N LEU A 131 -23.12 -15.50 0.97
CA LEU A 131 -22.48 -14.46 0.18
C LEU A 131 -23.47 -13.30 0.02
N SER A 132 -23.31 -12.27 0.83
CA SER A 132 -24.11 -11.06 0.71
C SER A 132 -23.58 -10.25 -0.47
N PHE A 133 -24.22 -10.39 -1.62
CA PHE A 133 -24.07 -9.47 -2.71
C PHE A 133 -24.75 -8.14 -2.33
N ASP A 134 -24.03 -7.05 -2.37
CA ASP A 134 -24.59 -5.73 -2.11
C ASP A 134 -25.38 -5.23 -3.32
N LEU A 135 -26.60 -5.75 -3.45
CA LEU A 135 -27.51 -5.46 -4.55
C LEU A 135 -27.91 -3.97 -4.61
N GLU A 136 -28.04 -3.32 -3.47
CA GLU A 136 -28.34 -1.89 -3.39
C GLU A 136 -27.23 -1.06 -3.99
N ARG A 137 -25.98 -1.37 -3.62
CA ARG A 137 -24.79 -0.71 -4.16
C ARG A 137 -24.62 -1.00 -5.65
N ALA A 138 -24.86 -2.24 -6.08
CA ALA A 138 -24.81 -2.63 -7.48
C ALA A 138 -25.81 -1.86 -8.33
N ARG A 139 -27.04 -1.67 -7.85
CA ARG A 139 -28.09 -0.93 -8.56
C ARG A 139 -27.86 0.58 -8.60
N THR A 140 -27.21 1.15 -7.59
CA THR A 140 -26.93 2.59 -7.53
C THR A 140 -25.67 2.96 -8.31
N SER A 141 -24.77 2.01 -8.56
CA SER A 141 -23.59 2.20 -9.39
C SER A 141 -24.00 2.16 -10.87
N SER A 142 -23.61 3.17 -11.62
CA SER A 142 -23.88 3.25 -13.05
C SER A 142 -22.95 2.39 -13.92
N GLY A 143 -22.23 1.44 -13.32
CA GLY A 143 -21.22 0.59 -13.96
C GLY A 143 -20.48 -0.26 -12.95
N ALA A 144 -19.22 -0.58 -13.26
CA ALA A 144 -18.33 -1.29 -12.34
C ALA A 144 -18.17 -0.56 -11.00
N TYR A 145 -18.17 -1.31 -9.92
CA TYR A 145 -17.80 -0.78 -8.62
C TYR A 145 -16.82 -1.72 -7.91
N MET A 146 -16.02 -1.16 -7.03
CA MET A 146 -15.07 -1.89 -6.20
C MET A 146 -15.47 -1.77 -4.72
N THR A 147 -15.39 -2.86 -3.98
CA THR A 147 -15.63 -2.86 -2.55
C THR A 147 -14.46 -2.20 -1.80
N ALA A 148 -14.72 -1.75 -0.56
CA ALA A 148 -13.62 -1.50 0.36
C ALA A 148 -12.83 -2.80 0.61
N PRO A 149 -11.54 -2.69 0.98
CA PRO A 149 -10.73 -3.85 1.32
C PRO A 149 -11.36 -4.69 2.42
N HIS A 150 -11.40 -5.99 2.21
CA HIS A 150 -12.02 -6.95 3.15
C HIS A 150 -11.30 -8.29 3.10
N VAL A 151 -11.61 -9.15 4.05
CA VAL A 151 -11.15 -10.54 4.05
C VAL A 151 -12.09 -11.35 3.17
N VAL A 152 -11.55 -11.97 2.11
CA VAL A 152 -12.32 -12.89 1.26
C VAL A 152 -12.54 -14.18 2.02
N THR A 153 -13.79 -14.56 2.25
CA THR A 153 -14.17 -15.68 3.11
C THR A 153 -14.79 -16.85 2.35
N ILE A 154 -14.60 -16.89 1.04
CA ILE A 154 -15.23 -17.88 0.12
C ILE A 154 -14.77 -19.30 0.44
N PHE A 155 -13.50 -19.50 0.85
CA PHE A 155 -12.90 -20.80 1.04
C PHE A 155 -12.68 -21.15 2.51
N GLU A 156 -12.59 -22.44 2.82
CA GLU A 156 -12.15 -22.90 4.12
C GLU A 156 -10.63 -22.77 4.26
N SER A 157 -10.20 -22.37 5.45
CA SER A 157 -8.77 -22.29 5.83
C SER A 157 -7.90 -21.36 4.96
N TRP A 158 -8.53 -20.52 4.12
CA TRP A 158 -7.81 -19.53 3.33
C TRP A 158 -8.61 -18.22 3.24
N TYR A 159 -8.07 -17.17 3.84
CA TYR A 159 -8.75 -15.90 4.04
C TYR A 159 -7.86 -14.75 3.56
N PRO A 160 -7.66 -14.60 2.23
CA PRO A 160 -6.83 -13.54 1.70
C PRO A 160 -7.49 -12.18 1.93
N TRP A 161 -6.66 -11.17 2.16
CA TRP A 161 -7.09 -9.79 2.15
C TRP A 161 -7.15 -9.30 0.71
N GLY A 162 -8.24 -8.69 0.32
CA GLY A 162 -8.46 -8.29 -1.06
C GLY A 162 -9.61 -7.30 -1.24
N VAL A 163 -10.00 -7.15 -2.48
CA VAL A 163 -11.14 -6.34 -2.95
C VAL A 163 -11.98 -7.16 -3.90
N THR A 164 -13.27 -6.84 -3.98
CA THR A 164 -14.19 -7.40 -4.97
C THR A 164 -14.56 -6.32 -5.97
N MET A 165 -14.32 -6.56 -7.24
CA MET A 165 -14.77 -5.75 -8.35
C MET A 165 -16.02 -6.38 -8.94
N THR A 166 -17.07 -5.59 -9.18
CA THR A 166 -18.37 -6.08 -9.67
C THR A 166 -18.82 -5.24 -10.84
N GLU A 167 -19.29 -5.90 -11.89
CA GLU A 167 -19.84 -5.27 -13.08
C GLU A 167 -21.22 -5.84 -13.45
N PRO A 168 -22.12 -5.01 -13.98
CA PRO A 168 -23.38 -5.48 -14.56
C PRO A 168 -23.09 -6.17 -15.88
N LEU A 169 -23.74 -7.31 -16.09
CA LEU A 169 -23.73 -7.98 -17.39
C LEU A 169 -24.80 -7.41 -18.31
N SER A 170 -24.42 -7.11 -19.54
CA SER A 170 -25.36 -6.71 -20.56
C SER A 170 -26.35 -7.85 -20.83
N ALA A 171 -27.65 -7.62 -20.62
CA ALA A 171 -28.71 -8.62 -20.69
C ALA A 171 -28.86 -9.18 -22.11
N GLN A 172 -28.04 -10.14 -22.50
CA GLN A 172 -28.22 -10.93 -23.74
C GLN A 172 -28.71 -12.35 -23.42
N GLY A 173 -29.79 -12.44 -22.62
CA GLY A 173 -30.51 -13.71 -22.47
C GLY A 173 -29.99 -14.71 -21.42
N GLY A 174 -29.01 -14.33 -20.62
CA GLY A 174 -28.46 -15.15 -19.52
C GLY A 174 -29.19 -14.95 -18.19
N ALA A 175 -29.12 -15.97 -17.31
CA ALA A 175 -29.64 -15.87 -15.95
C ALA A 175 -28.80 -14.93 -15.06
N ALA A 176 -27.51 -14.73 -15.39
CA ALA A 176 -26.60 -13.85 -14.68
C ALA A 176 -26.82 -12.39 -15.09
N ALA A 177 -26.99 -11.53 -14.09
CA ALA A 177 -27.12 -10.08 -14.26
C ALA A 177 -25.88 -9.31 -13.78
N TRP A 178 -25.08 -9.93 -12.94
CA TRP A 178 -23.87 -9.36 -12.35
C TRP A 178 -22.75 -10.39 -12.33
N VAL A 179 -21.52 -9.92 -12.49
CA VAL A 179 -20.32 -10.73 -12.28
C VAL A 179 -19.40 -10.01 -11.34
N SER A 180 -18.75 -10.75 -10.46
CA SER A 180 -17.77 -10.23 -9.50
C SER A 180 -16.46 -10.98 -9.61
N LEU A 181 -15.39 -10.23 -9.46
CA LEU A 181 -14.00 -10.70 -9.46
C LEU A 181 -13.39 -10.41 -8.09
N ASP A 182 -13.13 -11.44 -7.31
CA ASP A 182 -12.45 -11.33 -6.03
C ASP A 182 -10.95 -11.38 -6.24
N LEU A 183 -10.25 -10.33 -5.79
CA LEU A 183 -8.83 -10.11 -6.01
C LEU A 183 -8.09 -10.01 -4.67
N SER A 184 -7.02 -10.78 -4.52
CA SER A 184 -6.15 -10.67 -3.34
C SER A 184 -5.05 -9.64 -3.56
N PHE A 185 -4.62 -8.99 -2.48
CA PHE A 185 -3.47 -8.08 -2.55
C PHE A 185 -2.11 -8.78 -2.67
N SER A 186 -2.09 -10.12 -2.79
CA SER A 186 -0.84 -10.86 -3.00
C SER A 186 -0.10 -10.41 -4.26
N GLY A 187 -0.83 -10.00 -5.30
CA GLY A 187 -0.25 -9.50 -6.55
C GLY A 187 0.58 -8.22 -6.40
N ILE A 188 0.19 -7.32 -5.52
CA ILE A 188 0.91 -6.04 -5.31
C ILE A 188 1.70 -5.99 -4.00
N SER A 189 1.42 -6.86 -3.03
CA SER A 189 2.04 -6.83 -1.71
C SER A 189 3.56 -6.95 -1.77
N GLY A 190 4.06 -7.82 -2.64
CA GLY A 190 5.49 -8.02 -2.86
C GLY A 190 6.18 -6.75 -3.35
N TYR A 191 5.56 -6.02 -4.27
CA TYR A 191 6.09 -4.75 -4.80
C TYR A 191 6.08 -3.66 -3.74
N ILE A 192 4.96 -3.45 -3.06
CA ILE A 192 4.84 -2.40 -2.03
C ILE A 192 5.78 -2.69 -0.86
N SER A 193 5.87 -3.94 -0.43
CA SER A 193 6.75 -4.35 0.68
C SER A 193 8.23 -4.26 0.33
N SER A 194 8.60 -4.37 -0.96
CA SER A 194 9.99 -4.22 -1.41
C SER A 194 10.46 -2.76 -1.43
N VAL A 195 9.53 -1.81 -1.45
CA VAL A 195 9.85 -0.38 -1.42
C VAL A 195 10.13 0.04 0.02
N SER A 196 11.41 0.13 0.36
CA SER A 196 11.86 0.61 1.67
C SER A 196 12.27 2.07 1.60
N ILE A 197 11.85 2.86 2.59
CA ILE A 197 12.25 4.26 2.74
C ILE A 197 13.23 4.33 3.92
N GLY A 198 14.53 4.37 3.62
CA GLY A 198 15.57 4.29 4.63
C GLY A 198 15.58 2.92 5.34
N GLN A 199 15.98 2.89 6.62
CA GLN A 199 16.14 1.63 7.37
C GLN A 199 14.84 1.10 8.01
N ARG A 200 13.83 1.95 8.20
CA ARG A 200 12.59 1.61 8.95
C ARG A 200 11.32 2.14 8.32
N GLY A 201 11.43 2.85 7.20
CA GLY A 201 10.26 3.36 6.49
C GLY A 201 9.57 2.27 5.68
N TYR A 202 8.28 2.42 5.49
CA TYR A 202 7.46 1.55 4.66
C TYR A 202 6.40 2.39 3.91
N CYS A 203 5.87 1.83 2.83
CA CYS A 203 4.74 2.39 2.11
C CYS A 203 3.46 1.66 2.51
N PHE A 204 2.34 2.36 2.53
CA PHE A 204 1.01 1.80 2.61
C PHE A 204 0.06 2.57 1.69
N LEU A 205 -1.09 1.99 1.37
CA LEU A 205 -2.11 2.59 0.54
C LEU A 205 -3.31 2.97 1.38
N MET A 206 -3.86 4.13 1.12
CA MET A 206 -5.14 4.57 1.66
C MET A 206 -5.99 5.23 0.57
N ASP A 207 -7.31 5.22 0.74
CA ASP A 207 -8.23 5.94 -0.12
C ASP A 207 -8.33 7.43 0.26
N GLU A 208 -9.06 8.21 -0.53
CA GLU A 208 -9.27 9.64 -0.29
C GLU A 208 -9.98 9.93 1.05
N ALA A 209 -10.77 9.01 1.54
CA ALA A 209 -11.45 9.10 2.84
C ALA A 209 -10.53 8.76 4.03
N GLY A 210 -9.30 8.30 3.76
CA GLY A 210 -8.33 7.91 4.78
C GLY A 210 -8.44 6.45 5.23
N ASN A 211 -9.23 5.62 4.55
CA ASN A 211 -9.27 4.20 4.88
C ASN A 211 -8.03 3.49 4.35
N ILE A 212 -7.47 2.60 5.16
CA ILE A 212 -6.28 1.82 4.76
C ILE A 212 -6.73 0.75 3.77
N VAL A 213 -6.23 0.85 2.53
CA VAL A 213 -6.44 -0.12 1.46
C VAL A 213 -5.45 -1.28 1.59
N TYR A 214 -4.19 -0.96 1.80
CA TYR A 214 -3.12 -1.94 2.01
C TYR A 214 -2.08 -1.42 3.01
N HIS A 215 -1.63 -2.28 3.91
CA HIS A 215 -0.55 -1.99 4.84
C HIS A 215 0.37 -3.21 5.00
N PRO A 216 1.72 -3.05 5.04
CA PRO A 216 2.64 -4.19 5.21
C PRO A 216 2.42 -4.98 6.50
N GLN A 217 1.83 -4.34 7.52
CA GLN A 217 1.49 -4.94 8.81
C GLN A 217 -0.03 -5.02 9.01
N GLN A 218 -0.77 -5.36 7.97
CA GLN A 218 -2.23 -5.38 7.94
C GLN A 218 -2.84 -6.23 9.07
N GLN A 219 -2.23 -7.37 9.39
CA GLN A 219 -2.70 -8.22 10.48
C GLN A 219 -2.68 -7.53 11.84
N LEU A 220 -1.68 -6.67 12.10
CA LEU A 220 -1.60 -5.91 13.34
C LEU A 220 -2.67 -4.83 13.43
N LEU A 221 -2.99 -4.20 12.30
CA LEU A 221 -4.08 -3.22 12.22
C LEU A 221 -5.43 -3.89 12.42
N TYR A 222 -5.69 -5.00 11.74
CA TYR A 222 -6.93 -5.74 11.85
C TYR A 222 -7.18 -6.31 13.25
N SER A 223 -6.14 -6.77 13.93
CA SER A 223 -6.21 -7.25 15.32
C SER A 223 -6.29 -6.14 16.38
N GLY A 224 -6.20 -4.86 15.97
CA GLY A 224 -6.17 -3.72 16.88
C GLY A 224 -4.88 -3.56 17.68
N LEU A 225 -3.86 -4.37 17.39
CA LEU A 225 -2.54 -4.27 18.06
C LEU A 225 -1.72 -3.08 17.56
N LYS A 226 -2.07 -2.52 16.43
CA LYS A 226 -1.51 -1.29 15.86
C LYS A 226 -2.65 -0.40 15.39
N SER A 227 -2.50 0.91 15.54
CA SER A 227 -3.39 1.90 14.95
C SER A 227 -2.57 2.95 14.20
N GLU A 228 -3.11 3.45 13.09
CA GLU A 228 -2.56 4.59 12.35
C GLU A 228 -3.58 5.73 12.38
N ASP A 229 -3.11 6.95 12.64
CA ASP A 229 -3.95 8.14 12.57
C ASP A 229 -4.14 8.59 11.12
N THR A 230 -4.97 7.84 10.42
CA THR A 230 -5.23 8.05 8.99
C THR A 230 -5.99 9.35 8.72
N ALA A 231 -6.84 9.80 9.64
CA ALA A 231 -7.59 11.04 9.49
C ALA A 231 -6.67 12.26 9.52
N ALA A 232 -5.73 12.31 10.48
CA ALA A 232 -4.70 13.35 10.53
C ALA A 232 -3.78 13.31 9.31
N LEU A 233 -3.47 12.10 8.81
CA LEU A 233 -2.62 11.92 7.63
C LEU A 233 -3.34 12.39 6.35
N ALA A 234 -4.59 12.00 6.14
CA ALA A 234 -5.42 12.45 5.03
C ALA A 234 -5.55 13.98 5.01
N ALA A 235 -5.82 14.60 6.17
CA ALA A 235 -5.89 16.05 6.30
C ALA A 235 -4.55 16.76 6.02
N ARG A 236 -3.42 16.10 6.28
CA ARG A 236 -2.09 16.63 5.92
C ARG A 236 -1.82 16.52 4.44
N ILE A 237 -2.19 15.41 3.81
CA ILE A 237 -2.03 15.19 2.37
C ILE A 237 -2.86 16.22 1.60
N ALA A 238 -4.12 16.42 1.96
CA ALA A 238 -4.98 17.41 1.34
C ALA A 238 -4.38 18.84 1.43
N ARG A 239 -3.76 19.18 2.56
CA ARG A 239 -3.07 20.48 2.72
C ARG A 239 -1.76 20.60 1.92
N LEU A 240 -1.09 19.47 1.65
CA LEU A 240 0.15 19.46 0.87
C LEU A 240 -0.11 19.58 -0.63
N GLU A 241 -1.24 19.10 -1.13
CA GLU A 241 -1.68 19.35 -2.50
C GLU A 241 -1.95 20.84 -2.75
N GLU A 242 -2.43 21.58 -1.73
CA GLU A 242 -2.63 23.03 -1.79
C GLU A 242 -1.33 23.82 -1.60
N GLY A 243 -0.32 23.27 -0.96
CA GLY A 243 0.88 23.98 -0.50
C GLY A 243 2.20 23.64 -1.17
N GLY A 244 2.28 22.60 -1.97
CA GLY A 244 3.54 22.09 -2.54
C GLY A 244 4.63 21.87 -1.49
N LEU A 245 5.26 20.72 -1.47
CA LEU A 245 6.46 20.46 -0.65
C LEU A 245 7.64 21.33 -1.07
#